data_4be0b5846c7c6609c0b54e932306eadb
#
_entry.id   4be0b5846c7c6609c0b54e932306eadb
#
_cell.length_a   1.000
_cell.length_b   1.000
_cell.length_c   1.000
_cell.angle_alpha   90.00
_cell.angle_beta   90.00
_cell.angle_gamma   90.00
#
_symmetry.space_group_name_H-M   'P 1'
#
loop_
_entity.id
_entity.type
_entity.pdbx_description
1 polymer ?
#
loop_
_entity_poly.entity_id
_entity_poly.type
_entity_poly.pdbx_seq_one_letter_code
_entity_poly.pdbx_strand_id
1 'polypeptide(L)'
;MINLLRSASRAPAALAMLMYFNTFRLLRAGPARPAIARDDFFISARAMRLLILLCGLLLGLGIAQAQVRDFDRITESGILRVALYQNFPPYSYEQDGQPRGVDYELAKALAEGLGLKLEVMWAPPGEKLDDDLRDYIWRGRVTAQGQLADVMLRVPYDRDYAQMRNELGELVNELVVMFGPYQRERWQLAFDRRRLPEVPSIVALRQHPVGVEVESVPSFYLSSVQGGMLSQETRHYPTPKLAFAAMQGGEVDAVMALRGEVDWLVHEADDPQLALAENAYPDMGRQIWEIGMAVHETNRQLAYALEEQLENMILDGSLERLYARYGLRYEKPEQYQ
;
A
#
# COMPACT_ATOMS: atom_id res chain seq x y z
N MET A 1 -15.20 -20.85 24.06
CA MET A 1 -16.48 -20.78 24.79
C MET A 1 -16.79 -19.31 25.06
N ILE A 2 -17.89 -18.80 24.46
CA ILE A 2 -18.55 -17.51 24.73
C ILE A 2 -17.76 -16.27 24.31
N ASN A 3 -18.11 -15.52 23.26
CA ASN A 3 -19.36 -14.91 22.88
C ASN A 3 -19.44 -14.59 21.38
N LEU A 4 -20.45 -15.14 20.77
CA LEU A 4 -21.12 -14.71 19.56
C LEU A 4 -22.08 -13.55 19.88
N LEU A 5 -22.40 -12.76 18.84
CA LEU A 5 -23.51 -11.81 18.70
C LEU A 5 -23.18 -10.32 18.94
N ARG A 6 -22.97 -9.61 17.80
CA ARG A 6 -23.89 -8.54 17.37
C ARG A 6 -23.38 -7.88 16.08
N SER A 7 -23.75 -8.51 14.97
CA SER A 7 -23.82 -7.82 13.68
C SER A 7 -25.26 -7.36 13.53
N ALA A 8 -25.48 -6.05 13.51
CA ALA A 8 -26.75 -5.46 13.10
C ALA A 8 -26.47 -4.55 11.91
N SER A 9 -26.97 -5.04 10.77
CA SER A 9 -27.11 -4.34 9.50
C SER A 9 -27.56 -2.88 9.65
N ARG A 10 -26.90 -1.98 8.97
CA ARG A 10 -27.43 -0.68 8.56
C ARG A 10 -27.51 -0.65 7.04
N ALA A 11 -28.68 -0.98 6.52
CA ALA A 11 -29.05 -0.67 5.14
C ALA A 11 -29.33 0.83 5.00
N PRO A 12 -29.04 1.44 3.83
CA PRO A 12 -29.15 2.88 3.66
C PRO A 12 -30.62 3.32 3.56
N ALA A 13 -30.93 4.42 4.23
CA ALA A 13 -32.23 5.07 4.38
C ALA A 13 -32.82 5.68 3.08
N ALA A 14 -32.34 5.32 1.91
CA ALA A 14 -32.79 5.90 0.64
C ALA A 14 -33.97 5.15 -0.03
N LEU A 15 -34.36 3.96 0.47
CA LEU A 15 -35.44 3.17 -0.14
C LEU A 15 -36.78 3.26 0.60
N ALA A 16 -36.86 3.99 1.71
CA ALA A 16 -38.08 4.12 2.53
C ALA A 16 -38.99 5.29 2.11
N MET A 17 -38.59 6.13 1.15
CA MET A 17 -39.39 7.32 0.78
C MET A 17 -40.26 7.14 -0.47
N LEU A 18 -40.26 5.97 -1.11
CA LEU A 18 -41.05 5.72 -2.33
C LEU A 18 -42.27 4.82 -2.12
N MET A 19 -42.54 4.33 -0.91
CA MET A 19 -43.71 3.44 -0.61
C MET A 19 -44.81 4.08 0.28
N TYR A 20 -44.77 5.40 0.51
CA TYR A 20 -45.79 6.05 1.39
C TYR A 20 -46.87 6.84 0.62
N PHE A 21 -47.02 6.66 -0.70
CA PHE A 21 -48.00 7.41 -1.47
C PHE A 21 -49.14 6.58 -2.11
N ASN A 22 -49.44 5.37 -1.63
CA ASN A 22 -50.51 4.59 -2.29
C ASN A 22 -51.44 3.76 -1.38
N THR A 23 -51.82 4.27 -0.22
CA THR A 23 -52.95 3.66 0.55
C THR A 23 -53.73 4.69 1.31
N PHE A 24 -54.55 5.51 0.63
CA PHE A 24 -55.72 6.15 1.22
C PHE A 24 -56.74 6.49 0.14
N ARG A 25 -57.44 5.51 -0.35
CA ARG A 25 -58.69 5.70 -1.06
C ARG A 25 -59.67 4.63 -0.59
N LEU A 26 -60.55 5.01 0.28
CA LEU A 26 -61.91 4.56 0.42
C LEU A 26 -62.44 4.89 1.83
N LEU A 27 -63.37 5.79 1.90
CA LEU A 27 -64.59 5.79 2.65
C LEU A 27 -64.98 7.19 3.22
N ARG A 28 -66.08 7.63 2.70
CA ARG A 28 -67.21 8.39 3.27
C ARG A 28 -67.45 9.78 2.75
N ALA A 29 -68.53 9.82 2.04
CA ALA A 29 -69.31 11.03 1.68
C ALA A 29 -69.89 11.72 2.92
N GLY A 30 -69.83 13.06 2.91
CA GLY A 30 -70.53 13.96 3.83
C GLY A 30 -70.14 15.41 3.52
N PRO A 31 -70.98 16.45 3.79
CA PRO A 31 -71.36 17.41 2.78
C PRO A 31 -70.49 18.70 2.73
N ALA A 32 -70.52 19.27 1.57
CA ALA A 32 -70.25 20.66 1.07
C ALA A 32 -69.63 21.72 2.01
N ARG A 33 -68.60 22.24 1.61
CA ARG A 33 -68.04 23.53 1.24
C ARG A 33 -66.91 24.16 1.92
N PRO A 34 -66.10 25.06 1.56
CA PRO A 34 -66.15 25.96 0.45
C PRO A 34 -64.97 25.89 -0.53
N ALA A 35 -65.06 26.61 -1.62
CA ALA A 35 -64.07 26.73 -2.67
C ALA A 35 -62.73 27.31 -2.15
N ILE A 36 -61.73 26.47 -2.07
CA ILE A 36 -60.34 26.87 -1.97
C ILE A 36 -59.85 26.99 -3.39
N ALA A 37 -59.35 28.17 -3.75
CA ALA A 37 -58.74 28.46 -5.03
C ALA A 37 -57.70 27.38 -5.34
N ARG A 38 -57.88 26.70 -6.47
CA ARG A 38 -56.84 25.87 -7.09
C ARG A 38 -55.85 26.88 -7.67
N ASP A 39 -54.81 27.19 -6.90
CA ASP A 39 -53.60 27.70 -7.52
C ASP A 39 -53.06 26.58 -8.40
N ASP A 40 -53.41 26.62 -9.67
CA ASP A 40 -52.85 25.78 -10.70
C ASP A 40 -51.36 26.11 -10.78
N PHE A 41 -50.52 25.24 -10.16
CA PHE A 41 -49.10 25.32 -10.24
C PHE A 41 -48.66 24.87 -11.65
N PHE A 42 -49.00 25.72 -12.65
CA PHE A 42 -48.49 25.53 -14.00
C PHE A 42 -47.02 25.92 -14.03
N ILE A 43 -46.13 24.89 -13.89
CA ILE A 43 -44.74 25.10 -14.24
C ILE A 43 -44.72 25.54 -15.67
N SER A 44 -44.30 26.80 -15.91
CA SER A 44 -44.27 27.35 -17.26
C SER A 44 -43.42 26.44 -18.17
N ALA A 45 -43.81 26.30 -19.43
CA ALA A 45 -43.07 25.49 -20.40
C ALA A 45 -41.58 25.87 -20.50
N ARG A 46 -41.25 27.12 -20.13
CA ARG A 46 -39.85 27.58 -20.01
C ARG A 46 -39.13 26.99 -18.78
N ALA A 47 -39.80 26.90 -17.64
CA ALA A 47 -39.24 26.29 -16.44
C ALA A 47 -39.03 24.77 -16.61
N MET A 48 -39.98 24.11 -17.30
CA MET A 48 -39.84 22.69 -17.65
C MET A 48 -38.67 22.45 -18.60
N ARG A 49 -38.45 23.29 -19.63
CA ARG A 49 -37.29 23.19 -20.53
C ARG A 49 -35.97 23.45 -19.82
N LEU A 50 -35.92 24.40 -18.89
CA LEU A 50 -34.76 24.67 -18.04
C LEU A 50 -34.45 23.50 -17.13
N LEU A 51 -35.48 22.88 -16.53
CA LEU A 51 -35.31 21.70 -15.68
C LEU A 51 -34.78 20.51 -16.48
N ILE A 52 -35.29 20.25 -17.68
CA ILE A 52 -34.82 19.21 -18.59
C ILE A 52 -33.38 19.47 -19.04
N LEU A 53 -33.01 20.72 -19.35
CA LEU A 53 -31.64 21.08 -19.68
C LEU A 53 -30.70 20.92 -18.49
N LEU A 54 -31.13 21.28 -17.27
CA LEU A 54 -30.36 21.13 -16.04
C LEU A 54 -30.18 19.64 -15.70
N CYS A 55 -31.24 18.83 -15.82
CA CYS A 55 -31.14 17.38 -15.65
C CYS A 55 -30.24 16.73 -16.74
N GLY A 56 -30.33 17.19 -17.98
CA GLY A 56 -29.45 16.74 -19.06
C GLY A 56 -27.97 17.09 -18.81
N LEU A 57 -27.74 18.31 -18.25
CA LEU A 57 -26.39 18.72 -17.86
C LEU A 57 -25.84 17.91 -16.66
N LEU A 58 -26.69 17.58 -15.70
CA LEU A 58 -26.33 16.74 -14.53
C LEU A 58 -26.13 15.26 -14.93
N LEU A 59 -26.86 14.74 -15.91
CA LEU A 59 -26.66 13.41 -16.46
C LEU A 59 -25.42 13.32 -17.36
N GLY A 60 -24.93 14.43 -17.90
CA GLY A 60 -23.68 14.54 -18.65
C GLY A 60 -22.42 14.62 -17.80
N LEU A 61 -22.56 14.77 -16.48
CA LEU A 61 -21.46 14.56 -15.54
C LEU A 61 -21.26 13.06 -15.35
N GLY A 62 -20.72 12.40 -16.40
CA GLY A 62 -20.33 11.01 -16.33
C GLY A 62 -19.44 10.79 -15.12
N ILE A 63 -19.82 9.88 -14.26
CA ILE A 63 -18.92 9.35 -13.23
C ILE A 63 -17.69 8.88 -14.01
N ALA A 64 -16.58 9.58 -13.87
CA ALA A 64 -15.32 9.14 -14.42
C ALA A 64 -15.01 7.80 -13.75
N GLN A 65 -15.38 6.71 -14.41
CA GLN A 65 -14.99 5.39 -13.96
C GLN A 65 -13.49 5.27 -14.10
N ALA A 66 -12.83 4.76 -13.07
CA ALA A 66 -11.43 4.38 -13.14
C ALA A 66 -11.23 3.51 -14.39
N GLN A 67 -10.48 4.01 -15.35
CA GLN A 67 -10.20 3.27 -16.57
C GLN A 67 -8.75 2.83 -16.53
N VAL A 68 -8.54 1.52 -16.50
CA VAL A 68 -7.23 0.92 -16.71
C VAL A 68 -6.73 1.35 -18.09
N ARG A 69 -5.54 1.93 -18.15
CA ARG A 69 -4.89 2.29 -19.42
C ARG A 69 -4.17 1.04 -19.94
N ASP A 70 -4.42 0.65 -21.17
CA ASP A 70 -3.62 -0.36 -21.85
C ASP A 70 -2.24 0.18 -22.24
N PHE A 71 -1.33 -0.70 -22.63
CA PHE A 71 0.05 -0.34 -22.96
C PHE A 71 0.16 0.66 -24.11
N ASP A 72 -0.73 0.58 -25.10
CA ASP A 72 -0.73 1.50 -26.24
C ASP A 72 -1.10 2.91 -25.77
N ARG A 73 -2.13 3.07 -24.94
CA ARG A 73 -2.52 4.37 -24.36
C ARG A 73 -1.46 4.94 -23.43
N ILE A 74 -0.74 4.10 -22.69
CA ILE A 74 0.39 4.53 -21.85
C ILE A 74 1.47 5.11 -22.74
N THR A 75 1.86 4.38 -23.79
CA THR A 75 2.88 4.79 -24.77
C THR A 75 2.48 6.07 -25.51
N GLU A 76 1.25 6.15 -25.99
CA GLU A 76 0.71 7.36 -26.66
C GLU A 76 0.69 8.58 -25.73
N SER A 77 0.41 8.39 -24.44
CA SER A 77 0.41 9.47 -23.45
C SER A 77 1.82 9.98 -23.12
N GLY A 78 2.86 9.18 -23.37
CA GLY A 78 4.23 9.47 -22.99
C GLY A 78 4.48 9.47 -21.47
N ILE A 79 3.55 8.91 -20.67
CA ILE A 79 3.59 8.97 -19.20
C ILE A 79 3.33 7.57 -18.63
N LEU A 80 4.23 7.12 -17.76
CA LEU A 80 4.06 5.96 -16.90
C LEU A 80 3.66 6.43 -15.49
N ARG A 81 2.49 6.00 -15.01
CA ARG A 81 2.00 6.26 -13.65
C ARG A 81 2.42 5.14 -12.74
N VAL A 82 3.21 5.46 -11.73
CA VAL A 82 3.75 4.48 -10.79
C VAL A 82 3.26 4.77 -9.39
N ALA A 83 2.59 3.81 -8.76
CA ALA A 83 2.25 3.87 -7.34
C ALA A 83 3.48 3.50 -6.51
N LEU A 84 3.87 4.41 -5.61
CA LEU A 84 4.96 4.25 -4.67
C LEU A 84 4.46 4.55 -3.26
N TYR A 85 4.87 3.76 -2.27
CA TYR A 85 4.51 4.02 -0.88
C TYR A 85 5.02 5.38 -0.42
N GLN A 86 4.15 6.11 0.28
CA GLN A 86 4.49 7.43 0.80
C GLN A 86 5.24 7.32 2.12
N ASN A 87 6.26 8.17 2.31
CA ASN A 87 7.03 8.27 3.56
C ASN A 87 7.66 6.94 4.02
N PHE A 88 8.20 6.18 3.08
CA PHE A 88 8.81 4.89 3.33
C PHE A 88 10.32 4.88 2.97
N PRO A 89 11.17 5.63 3.70
CA PRO A 89 12.61 5.61 3.47
C PRO A 89 13.22 4.25 3.89
N PRO A 90 14.23 3.77 3.17
CA PRO A 90 14.93 4.38 2.04
C PRO A 90 14.31 4.12 0.67
N TYR A 91 13.11 3.54 0.60
CA TYR A 91 12.53 3.05 -0.62
C TYR A 91 11.85 4.14 -1.44
N SER A 92 10.90 4.87 -0.82
CA SER A 92 10.16 5.95 -1.49
C SER A 92 9.69 7.00 -0.47
N TYR A 93 10.17 8.21 -0.61
CA TYR A 93 9.88 9.32 0.31
C TYR A 93 10.13 10.67 -0.36
N GLU A 94 9.71 11.73 0.30
CA GLU A 94 10.06 13.10 -0.11
C GLU A 94 11.05 13.71 0.87
N GLN A 95 12.04 14.37 0.32
CA GLN A 95 12.99 15.18 1.08
C GLN A 95 13.10 16.55 0.40
N ASP A 96 12.86 17.62 1.17
CA ASP A 96 12.86 19.00 0.67
C ASP A 96 11.93 19.21 -0.54
N GLY A 97 10.77 18.52 -0.54
CA GLY A 97 9.79 18.54 -1.61
C GLY A 97 10.21 17.82 -2.90
N GLN A 98 11.27 17.01 -2.83
CA GLN A 98 11.75 16.22 -3.97
C GLN A 98 11.59 14.72 -3.67
N PRO A 99 11.05 13.93 -4.61
CA PRO A 99 10.98 12.48 -4.49
C PRO A 99 12.38 11.86 -4.43
N ARG A 100 12.55 10.88 -3.56
CA ARG A 100 13.79 10.14 -3.34
C ARG A 100 13.51 8.68 -2.99
N GLY A 101 14.55 7.87 -3.01
CA GLY A 101 14.56 6.47 -2.60
C GLY A 101 14.78 5.50 -3.73
N VAL A 102 15.14 4.27 -3.37
CA VAL A 102 15.52 3.26 -4.38
C VAL A 102 14.36 2.88 -5.29
N ASP A 103 13.12 2.81 -4.78
CA ASP A 103 11.94 2.49 -5.60
C ASP A 103 11.58 3.66 -6.52
N TYR A 104 11.76 4.92 -6.05
CA TYR A 104 11.58 6.08 -6.90
C TYR A 104 12.59 6.11 -8.06
N GLU A 105 13.86 5.88 -7.76
CA GLU A 105 14.92 5.84 -8.77
C GLU A 105 14.74 4.66 -9.75
N LEU A 106 14.29 3.50 -9.24
CA LEU A 106 13.94 2.35 -10.07
C LEU A 106 12.77 2.69 -11.00
N ALA A 107 11.67 3.25 -10.46
CA ALA A 107 10.52 3.66 -11.25
C ALA A 107 10.90 4.66 -12.34
N LYS A 108 11.80 5.60 -12.04
CA LYS A 108 12.33 6.57 -13.00
C LYS A 108 13.13 5.88 -14.11
N ALA A 109 14.04 4.96 -13.74
CA ALA A 109 14.85 4.23 -14.72
C ALA A 109 13.98 3.34 -15.63
N LEU A 110 12.95 2.68 -15.07
CA LEU A 110 12.00 1.88 -15.84
C LEU A 110 11.19 2.73 -16.82
N ALA A 111 10.70 3.90 -16.40
CA ALA A 111 9.99 4.83 -17.27
C ALA A 111 10.88 5.34 -18.40
N GLU A 112 12.11 5.77 -18.07
CA GLU A 112 13.12 6.22 -19.05
C GLU A 112 13.48 5.10 -20.04
N GLY A 113 13.64 3.86 -19.59
CA GLY A 113 13.90 2.69 -20.43
C GLY A 113 12.80 2.42 -21.46
N LEU A 114 11.55 2.79 -21.14
CA LEU A 114 10.42 2.73 -22.07
C LEU A 114 10.22 4.02 -22.90
N GLY A 115 11.08 5.03 -22.74
CA GLY A 115 10.93 6.35 -23.38
C GLY A 115 9.79 7.19 -22.83
N LEU A 116 9.32 6.90 -21.60
CA LEU A 116 8.20 7.56 -20.93
C LEU A 116 8.67 8.49 -19.81
N LYS A 117 7.82 9.44 -19.44
CA LYS A 117 8.01 10.28 -18.25
C LYS A 117 7.35 9.59 -17.05
N LEU A 118 8.03 9.63 -15.91
CA LEU A 118 7.46 9.14 -14.65
C LEU A 118 6.43 10.13 -14.08
N GLU A 119 5.24 9.64 -13.74
CA GLU A 119 4.26 10.31 -12.88
C GLU A 119 4.11 9.47 -11.61
N VAL A 120 4.55 10.01 -10.46
CA VAL A 120 4.45 9.31 -9.17
C VAL A 120 3.06 9.48 -8.57
N MET A 121 2.44 8.37 -8.22
CA MET A 121 1.22 8.33 -7.41
C MET A 121 1.58 7.89 -5.99
N TRP A 122 1.64 8.84 -5.06
CA TRP A 122 1.94 8.54 -3.66
C TRP A 122 0.83 7.70 -3.02
N ALA A 123 1.20 6.54 -2.52
CA ALA A 123 0.33 5.56 -1.90
C ALA A 123 0.53 5.56 -0.37
N PRO A 124 -0.31 6.26 0.43
CA PRO A 124 -0.36 5.97 1.86
C PRO A 124 -0.77 4.51 2.04
N PRO A 125 -0.04 3.74 2.88
CA PRO A 125 -0.35 2.33 3.07
C PRO A 125 -1.74 2.15 3.67
N GLY A 126 -2.50 1.18 3.16
CA GLY A 126 -3.78 0.74 3.71
C GLY A 126 -3.60 -0.21 4.91
N GLU A 127 -4.70 -0.75 5.41
CA GLU A 127 -4.65 -1.76 6.48
C GLU A 127 -4.05 -3.09 5.98
N LYS A 128 -4.24 -3.38 4.69
CA LYS A 128 -3.76 -4.58 4.02
C LYS A 128 -3.28 -4.24 2.61
N LEU A 129 -2.33 -5.01 2.11
CA LEU A 129 -1.85 -4.89 0.74
C LEU A 129 -2.96 -5.07 -0.32
N ASP A 130 -3.98 -5.90 -0.02
CA ASP A 130 -5.14 -6.06 -0.92
C ASP A 130 -5.91 -4.75 -1.10
N ASP A 131 -5.95 -3.90 -0.07
CA ASP A 131 -6.57 -2.58 -0.14
C ASP A 131 -5.76 -1.65 -1.04
N ASP A 132 -4.42 -1.71 -0.94
CA ASP A 132 -3.52 -0.91 -1.78
C ASP A 132 -3.63 -1.33 -3.25
N LEU A 133 -3.60 -2.63 -3.53
CA LEU A 133 -3.77 -3.15 -4.89
C LEU A 133 -5.13 -2.77 -5.48
N ARG A 134 -6.20 -2.83 -4.68
CA ARG A 134 -7.52 -2.37 -5.10
C ARG A 134 -7.52 -0.88 -5.45
N ASP A 135 -6.96 -0.07 -4.57
CA ASP A 135 -7.03 1.38 -4.64
C ASP A 135 -6.14 1.98 -5.73
N TYR A 136 -5.04 1.29 -6.08
CA TYR A 136 -4.08 1.83 -7.06
C TYR A 136 -4.06 1.08 -8.39
N ILE A 137 -4.45 -0.21 -8.44
CA ILE A 137 -4.30 -1.04 -9.65
C ILE A 137 -5.62 -1.30 -10.38
N TRP A 138 -6.76 -1.51 -9.68
CA TRP A 138 -7.95 -1.94 -10.40
C TRP A 138 -9.25 -1.19 -10.11
N ARG A 139 -9.42 -0.60 -8.93
CA ARG A 139 -10.67 0.13 -8.59
C ARG A 139 -10.50 1.63 -8.57
N GLY A 140 -9.39 2.11 -8.08
CA GLY A 140 -9.13 3.52 -7.83
C GLY A 140 -9.76 4.05 -6.54
N ARG A 141 -9.13 5.05 -5.96
CA ARG A 141 -9.62 5.73 -4.75
C ARG A 141 -10.70 6.73 -5.10
N VAL A 142 -11.79 6.76 -4.34
CA VAL A 142 -12.86 7.75 -4.49
C VAL A 142 -12.32 9.18 -4.35
N THR A 143 -11.40 9.39 -3.41
CA THR A 143 -10.75 10.69 -3.15
C THR A 143 -9.85 11.17 -4.30
N ALA A 144 -9.38 10.26 -5.16
CA ALA A 144 -8.55 10.55 -6.33
C ALA A 144 -9.35 10.40 -7.64
N GLN A 145 -10.68 10.58 -7.60
CA GLN A 145 -11.57 10.48 -8.77
C GLN A 145 -11.42 9.14 -9.53
N GLY A 146 -11.01 8.08 -8.83
CA GLY A 146 -10.81 6.77 -9.43
C GLY A 146 -9.55 6.65 -10.28
N GLN A 147 -8.60 7.58 -10.21
CA GLN A 147 -7.35 7.48 -10.96
C GLN A 147 -6.57 6.24 -10.55
N LEU A 148 -6.06 5.48 -11.54
CA LEU A 148 -5.25 4.29 -11.36
C LEU A 148 -3.80 4.52 -11.76
N ALA A 149 -2.89 3.84 -11.07
CA ALA A 149 -1.53 3.65 -11.52
C ALA A 149 -1.49 2.58 -12.63
N ASP A 150 -0.48 2.64 -13.46
CA ASP A 150 -0.21 1.60 -14.46
C ASP A 150 0.55 0.43 -13.84
N VAL A 151 1.40 0.73 -12.87
CA VAL A 151 2.20 -0.25 -12.10
C VAL A 151 2.36 0.22 -10.66
N MET A 152 2.41 -0.71 -9.73
CA MET A 152 2.76 -0.48 -8.33
C MET A 152 4.05 -1.24 -8.00
N LEU A 153 4.99 -0.56 -7.37
CA LEU A 153 6.24 -1.15 -6.87
C LEU A 153 6.08 -1.61 -5.42
N ARG A 154 7.04 -2.40 -4.97
CA ARG A 154 7.16 -2.93 -3.60
C ARG A 154 6.00 -3.83 -3.19
N VAL A 155 5.57 -4.65 -4.14
CA VAL A 155 4.59 -5.71 -3.92
C VAL A 155 5.34 -7.03 -3.66
N PRO A 156 4.97 -7.84 -2.67
CA PRO A 156 5.56 -9.17 -2.50
C PRO A 156 5.40 -10.02 -3.76
N TYR A 157 6.50 -10.56 -4.26
CA TYR A 157 6.48 -11.56 -5.33
C TYR A 157 6.37 -12.94 -4.69
N ASP A 158 5.13 -13.35 -4.46
CA ASP A 158 4.80 -14.55 -3.71
C ASP A 158 3.62 -15.29 -4.32
N ARG A 159 3.82 -16.57 -4.65
CA ARG A 159 2.80 -17.38 -5.31
C ARG A 159 1.59 -17.63 -4.41
N ASP A 160 1.80 -17.89 -3.13
CA ASP A 160 0.70 -18.20 -2.21
C ASP A 160 -0.15 -16.96 -1.99
N TYR A 161 0.49 -15.79 -1.87
CA TYR A 161 -0.22 -14.50 -1.80
C TYR A 161 -0.97 -14.20 -3.10
N ALA A 162 -0.36 -14.39 -4.26
CA ALA A 162 -1.02 -14.16 -5.56
C ALA A 162 -2.22 -15.08 -5.79
N GLN A 163 -2.24 -16.27 -5.18
CA GLN A 163 -3.30 -17.27 -5.30
C GLN A 163 -4.21 -17.34 -4.06
N MET A 164 -4.10 -16.37 -3.17
CA MET A 164 -4.89 -16.31 -1.94
C MET A 164 -6.39 -16.24 -2.28
N ARG A 165 -7.19 -17.00 -1.53
CA ARG A 165 -8.64 -17.05 -1.70
C ARG A 165 -9.34 -16.50 -0.47
N ASN A 166 -10.48 -15.83 -0.71
CA ASN A 166 -11.37 -15.38 0.33
C ASN A 166 -12.23 -16.56 0.89
N GLU A 167 -13.09 -16.28 1.84
CA GLU A 167 -13.99 -17.26 2.46
C GLU A 167 -14.98 -17.91 1.46
N LEU A 168 -15.23 -17.28 0.33
CA LEU A 168 -16.08 -17.77 -0.77
C LEU A 168 -15.31 -18.64 -1.78
N GLY A 169 -13.99 -18.76 -1.62
CA GLY A 169 -13.11 -19.50 -2.52
C GLY A 169 -12.70 -18.70 -3.79
N GLU A 170 -13.02 -17.41 -3.86
CA GLU A 170 -12.64 -16.53 -4.96
C GLU A 170 -11.22 -16.01 -4.77
N LEU A 171 -10.47 -15.79 -5.84
CA LEU A 171 -9.14 -15.19 -5.78
C LEU A 171 -9.24 -13.73 -5.31
N VAL A 172 -8.51 -13.39 -4.26
CA VAL A 172 -8.47 -12.01 -3.71
C VAL A 172 -7.82 -11.06 -4.71
N ASN A 173 -6.77 -11.51 -5.39
CA ASN A 173 -5.97 -10.72 -6.32
C ASN A 173 -6.21 -11.11 -7.79
N GLU A 174 -7.44 -11.53 -8.17
CA GLU A 174 -7.77 -11.96 -9.53
C GLU A 174 -7.44 -10.92 -10.60
N LEU A 175 -7.64 -9.64 -10.29
CA LEU A 175 -7.43 -8.53 -11.22
C LEU A 175 -5.98 -7.99 -11.23
N VAL A 176 -5.05 -8.69 -10.57
CA VAL A 176 -3.67 -8.23 -10.40
C VAL A 176 -2.69 -9.30 -10.89
N VAL A 177 -1.68 -8.87 -11.62
CA VAL A 177 -0.51 -9.70 -11.95
C VAL A 177 0.70 -9.18 -11.22
N MET A 178 1.28 -10.02 -10.36
CA MET A 178 2.55 -9.78 -9.67
C MET A 178 3.69 -10.34 -10.53
N PHE A 179 4.73 -9.54 -10.74
CA PHE A 179 5.81 -9.87 -11.68
C PHE A 179 7.10 -9.14 -11.32
N GLY A 180 8.17 -9.47 -12.03
CA GLY A 180 9.44 -8.76 -12.01
C GLY A 180 10.03 -8.60 -10.60
N PRO A 181 10.37 -9.70 -9.90
CA PRO A 181 11.04 -9.59 -8.62
C PRO A 181 12.38 -8.85 -8.81
N TYR A 182 12.61 -7.83 -7.98
CA TYR A 182 13.81 -6.99 -8.12
C TYR A 182 14.69 -6.96 -6.87
N GLN A 183 14.20 -7.43 -5.73
CA GLN A 183 14.93 -7.43 -4.46
C GLN A 183 14.51 -8.62 -3.62
N ARG A 184 15.45 -9.23 -2.87
CA ARG A 184 15.14 -10.06 -1.71
C ARG A 184 15.23 -9.21 -0.45
N GLU A 185 14.17 -9.22 0.34
CA GLU A 185 14.07 -8.51 1.60
C GLU A 185 14.08 -9.49 2.77
N ARG A 186 14.53 -9.03 3.94
CA ARG A 186 14.55 -9.80 5.17
C ARG A 186 14.48 -8.94 6.41
N TRP A 187 14.21 -9.53 7.54
CA TRP A 187 14.38 -8.88 8.83
C TRP A 187 15.85 -8.79 9.20
N GLN A 188 16.24 -7.69 9.81
CA GLN A 188 17.62 -7.43 10.20
C GLN A 188 17.64 -6.74 11.56
N LEU A 189 18.66 -7.06 12.37
CA LEU A 189 18.92 -6.43 13.65
C LEU A 189 20.21 -5.62 13.55
N ALA A 190 20.13 -4.32 13.91
CA ALA A 190 21.29 -3.49 14.19
C ALA A 190 21.50 -3.37 15.69
N PHE A 191 22.73 -3.20 16.13
CA PHE A 191 23.08 -3.04 17.53
C PHE A 191 24.28 -2.12 17.74
N ASP A 192 24.39 -1.55 18.95
CA ASP A 192 25.49 -0.70 19.34
C ASP A 192 26.54 -1.51 20.12
N ARG A 193 27.74 -1.69 19.54
CA ARG A 193 28.84 -2.47 20.11
C ARG A 193 29.35 -1.93 21.44
N ARG A 194 29.06 -0.66 21.75
CA ARG A 194 29.45 -0.07 23.06
C ARG A 194 28.67 -0.68 24.21
N ARG A 195 27.45 -1.15 23.97
CA ARG A 195 26.54 -1.70 24.98
C ARG A 195 26.33 -3.20 24.80
N LEU A 196 26.38 -3.68 23.57
CA LEU A 196 26.19 -5.07 23.19
C LEU A 196 27.30 -5.45 22.20
N PRO A 197 28.42 -6.04 22.66
CA PRO A 197 29.60 -6.26 21.81
C PRO A 197 29.35 -7.15 20.60
N GLU A 198 28.48 -8.15 20.74
CA GLU A 198 28.10 -9.10 19.67
C GLU A 198 26.70 -9.66 19.90
N VAL A 199 26.05 -10.10 18.82
CA VAL A 199 24.73 -10.77 18.86
C VAL A 199 24.83 -12.11 18.11
N PRO A 200 25.37 -13.14 18.74
CA PRO A 200 25.52 -14.46 18.11
C PRO A 200 24.18 -15.18 17.94
N SER A 201 23.18 -14.81 18.72
CA SER A 201 21.81 -15.31 18.62
C SER A 201 20.83 -14.36 19.29
N ILE A 202 19.53 -14.59 19.05
CA ILE A 202 18.45 -13.80 19.67
C ILE A 202 18.48 -13.86 21.22
N VAL A 203 19.06 -14.92 21.79
CA VAL A 203 19.18 -15.10 23.25
C VAL A 203 20.11 -14.06 23.88
N ALA A 204 21.07 -13.52 23.13
CA ALA A 204 21.97 -12.47 23.61
C ALA A 204 21.21 -11.18 24.00
N LEU A 205 20.00 -10.99 23.53
CA LEU A 205 19.17 -9.81 23.79
C LEU A 205 18.41 -9.86 25.12
N ARG A 206 18.54 -10.93 25.94
CA ARG A 206 17.76 -11.11 27.19
C ARG A 206 17.87 -9.98 28.23
N GLN A 207 18.93 -9.21 28.20
CA GLN A 207 19.17 -8.11 29.13
C GLN A 207 19.46 -6.81 28.38
N HIS A 208 19.08 -6.77 27.10
CA HIS A 208 19.35 -5.65 26.22
C HIS A 208 18.05 -5.18 25.59
N PRO A 209 17.62 -3.96 25.89
CA PRO A 209 16.40 -3.40 25.27
C PRO A 209 16.53 -3.33 23.76
N VAL A 210 15.47 -3.78 23.05
CA VAL A 210 15.40 -3.81 21.59
C VAL A 210 14.25 -2.95 21.11
N GLY A 211 14.53 -1.98 20.26
CA GLY A 211 13.55 -1.12 19.62
C GLY A 211 12.94 -1.78 18.39
N VAL A 212 11.62 -1.68 18.26
CA VAL A 212 10.87 -2.13 17.09
C VAL A 212 9.76 -1.15 16.75
N GLU A 213 9.30 -1.18 15.50
CA GLU A 213 8.07 -0.49 15.12
C GLU A 213 6.86 -1.21 15.74
N VAL A 214 5.93 -0.43 16.29
CA VAL A 214 4.68 -0.95 16.87
C VAL A 214 3.86 -1.69 15.79
N GLU A 215 3.19 -2.79 16.19
CA GLU A 215 2.34 -3.61 15.29
C GLU A 215 3.07 -4.24 14.10
N SER A 216 4.40 -4.20 14.09
CA SER A 216 5.23 -4.86 13.07
C SER A 216 5.46 -6.34 13.38
N VAL A 217 5.88 -7.12 12.38
CA VAL A 217 6.28 -8.53 12.58
C VAL A 217 7.40 -8.66 13.61
N PRO A 218 8.48 -7.84 13.60
CA PRO A 218 9.47 -7.84 14.69
C PRO A 218 8.88 -7.57 16.08
N SER A 219 7.90 -6.67 16.19
CA SER A 219 7.22 -6.38 17.46
C SER A 219 6.54 -7.62 18.05
N PHE A 220 5.74 -8.32 17.24
CA PHE A 220 5.08 -9.57 17.66
C PHE A 220 6.08 -10.69 17.94
N TYR A 221 7.10 -10.82 17.08
CA TYR A 221 8.13 -11.84 17.23
C TYR A 221 8.90 -11.70 18.54
N LEU A 222 9.51 -10.54 18.79
CA LEU A 222 10.32 -10.32 20.00
C LEU A 222 9.48 -10.41 21.28
N SER A 223 8.22 -10.00 21.21
CA SER A 223 7.31 -10.12 22.36
C SER A 223 6.89 -11.55 22.69
N SER A 224 6.97 -12.49 21.71
CA SER A 224 6.47 -13.86 21.86
C SER A 224 7.53 -14.96 21.80
N VAL A 225 8.69 -14.70 21.21
CA VAL A 225 9.75 -15.70 20.96
C VAL A 225 10.14 -16.44 22.25
N GLN A 226 10.26 -17.76 22.15
CA GLN A 226 10.60 -18.65 23.26
C GLN A 226 9.78 -18.39 24.55
N GLY A 227 8.47 -18.27 24.38
CA GLY A 227 7.55 -18.06 25.49
C GLY A 227 7.57 -16.64 26.07
N GLY A 228 7.94 -15.64 25.27
CA GLY A 228 7.98 -14.24 25.68
C GLY A 228 9.28 -13.83 26.37
N MET A 229 10.36 -14.54 26.10
CA MET A 229 11.67 -14.34 26.71
C MET A 229 12.17 -12.88 26.60
N LEU A 230 11.81 -12.19 25.51
CA LEU A 230 12.24 -10.82 25.22
C LEU A 230 11.10 -9.78 25.40
N SER A 231 9.95 -10.18 25.91
CA SER A 231 8.78 -9.29 26.04
C SER A 231 9.05 -8.07 26.90
N GLN A 232 9.86 -8.22 27.95
CA GLN A 232 10.24 -7.13 28.86
C GLN A 232 11.34 -6.22 28.28
N GLU A 233 12.08 -6.70 27.28
CA GLU A 233 13.16 -5.95 26.63
C GLU A 233 12.68 -5.27 25.34
N THR A 234 11.51 -5.65 24.82
CA THR A 234 10.96 -5.06 23.58
C THR A 234 10.39 -3.67 23.86
N ARG A 235 10.87 -2.67 23.12
CA ARG A 235 10.41 -1.28 23.18
C ARG A 235 9.78 -0.91 21.85
N HIS A 236 8.56 -0.36 21.90
CA HIS A 236 7.76 -0.03 20.73
C HIS A 236 7.86 1.45 20.37
N TYR A 237 8.13 1.72 19.12
CA TYR A 237 8.25 3.05 18.54
C TYR A 237 7.31 3.22 17.35
N PRO A 238 6.89 4.44 17.02
CA PRO A 238 6.03 4.68 15.86
C PRO A 238 6.67 4.34 14.51
N THR A 239 8.01 4.36 14.41
CA THR A 239 8.75 4.06 13.17
C THR A 239 10.11 3.45 13.49
N PRO A 240 10.73 2.68 12.56
CA PRO A 240 12.10 2.19 12.71
C PRO A 240 13.13 3.31 12.93
N LYS A 241 12.93 4.47 12.30
CA LYS A 241 13.80 5.64 12.47
C LYS A 241 13.79 6.15 13.90
N LEU A 242 12.64 6.18 14.58
CA LEU A 242 12.54 6.59 15.98
C LEU A 242 13.14 5.54 16.91
N ALA A 243 12.95 4.25 16.63
CA ALA A 243 13.62 3.18 17.34
C ALA A 243 15.15 3.29 17.23
N PHE A 244 15.66 3.61 16.05
CA PHE A 244 17.09 3.80 15.81
C PHE A 244 17.64 5.04 16.52
N ALA A 245 16.91 6.15 16.53
CA ALA A 245 17.27 7.34 17.30
C ALA A 245 17.36 7.02 18.80
N ALA A 246 16.44 6.21 19.33
CA ALA A 246 16.49 5.72 20.71
C ALA A 246 17.74 4.85 20.97
N MET A 247 18.18 4.04 20.00
CA MET A 247 19.43 3.27 20.09
C MET A 247 20.65 4.22 20.14
N GLN A 248 20.69 5.23 19.27
CA GLN A 248 21.75 6.25 19.31
C GLN A 248 21.76 7.02 20.65
N GLY A 249 20.58 7.28 21.21
CA GLY A 249 20.41 7.91 22.55
C GLY A 249 20.71 7.01 23.74
N GLY A 250 20.89 5.69 23.53
CA GLY A 250 21.19 4.74 24.60
C GLY A 250 19.97 4.24 25.37
N GLU A 251 18.75 4.47 24.86
CA GLU A 251 17.51 3.96 25.46
C GLU A 251 17.28 2.48 25.12
N VAL A 252 17.75 2.05 23.94
CA VAL A 252 17.77 0.65 23.52
C VAL A 252 19.16 0.30 23.01
N ASP A 253 19.51 -0.98 23.02
CA ASP A 253 20.83 -1.48 22.62
C ASP A 253 20.86 -2.02 21.20
N ALA A 254 19.69 -2.36 20.69
CA ALA A 254 19.48 -2.88 19.34
C ALA A 254 18.15 -2.42 18.74
N VAL A 255 18.03 -2.54 17.40
CA VAL A 255 16.80 -2.26 16.65
C VAL A 255 16.57 -3.36 15.62
N MET A 256 15.34 -3.83 15.47
CA MET A 256 14.97 -4.81 14.46
C MET A 256 13.91 -4.22 13.51
N ALA A 257 14.22 -4.22 12.22
CA ALA A 257 13.34 -3.73 11.15
C ALA A 257 13.65 -4.46 9.83
N LEU A 258 13.14 -3.95 8.70
CA LEU A 258 13.54 -4.41 7.38
C LEU A 258 15.03 -4.14 7.15
N ARG A 259 15.72 -5.07 6.45
CA ARG A 259 17.15 -4.92 6.19
C ARG A 259 17.49 -3.60 5.51
N GLY A 260 16.74 -3.21 4.48
CA GLY A 260 17.03 -1.95 3.80
C GLY A 260 16.84 -0.73 4.70
N GLU A 261 15.88 -0.71 5.62
CA GLU A 261 15.72 0.37 6.60
C GLU A 261 16.92 0.42 7.56
N VAL A 262 17.33 -0.73 8.06
CA VAL A 262 18.45 -0.84 9.00
C VAL A 262 19.78 -0.48 8.33
N ASP A 263 20.04 -1.02 7.12
CA ASP A 263 21.24 -0.70 6.34
C ASP A 263 21.36 0.81 6.11
N TRP A 264 20.26 1.46 5.68
CA TRP A 264 20.21 2.89 5.44
C TRP A 264 20.47 3.70 6.70
N LEU A 265 19.81 3.36 7.82
CA LEU A 265 19.97 4.08 9.10
C LEU A 265 21.40 3.97 9.64
N VAL A 266 22.03 2.78 9.51
CA VAL A 266 23.42 2.59 9.90
C VAL A 266 24.37 3.37 8.97
N HIS A 267 24.09 3.39 7.67
CA HIS A 267 24.86 4.16 6.70
C HIS A 267 24.79 5.68 6.97
N GLU A 268 23.58 6.20 7.18
CA GLU A 268 23.36 7.63 7.48
C GLU A 268 24.00 8.06 8.80
N ALA A 269 24.08 7.14 9.78
CA ALA A 269 24.68 7.44 11.08
C ALA A 269 26.21 7.59 11.02
N ASP A 270 26.87 6.97 10.04
CA ASP A 270 28.32 6.93 9.85
C ASP A 270 29.11 6.64 11.15
N ASP A 271 28.56 5.75 12.00
CA ASP A 271 29.13 5.39 13.30
C ASP A 271 29.67 3.94 13.24
N PRO A 272 31.02 3.74 13.30
CA PRO A 272 31.63 2.41 13.22
C PRO A 272 31.31 1.50 14.42
N GLN A 273 30.70 2.03 15.46
CA GLN A 273 30.25 1.24 16.62
C GLN A 273 28.89 0.56 16.37
N LEU A 274 28.15 1.00 15.36
CA LEU A 274 26.92 0.36 14.95
C LEU A 274 27.23 -0.85 14.06
N ALA A 275 26.56 -1.96 14.31
CA ALA A 275 26.78 -3.21 13.59
C ALA A 275 25.48 -3.92 13.28
N LEU A 276 25.55 -4.82 12.31
CA LEU A 276 24.44 -5.66 11.89
C LEU A 276 24.66 -7.09 12.40
N ALA A 277 23.62 -7.71 12.93
CA ALA A 277 23.68 -9.08 13.40
C ALA A 277 23.44 -10.06 12.24
N GLU A 278 24.33 -11.01 12.10
CA GLU A 278 24.26 -12.08 11.09
C GLU A 278 23.70 -13.38 11.73
N ASN A 279 22.47 -13.32 12.22
CA ASN A 279 21.84 -14.45 12.91
C ASN A 279 20.47 -14.80 12.36
N ALA A 280 20.07 -16.06 12.54
CA ALA A 280 18.73 -16.52 12.25
C ALA A 280 17.75 -16.12 13.37
N TYR A 281 16.48 -16.01 13.03
CA TYR A 281 15.39 -15.70 13.93
C TYR A 281 14.49 -16.94 14.08
N PRO A 282 14.80 -17.88 15.00
CA PRO A 282 14.04 -19.11 15.19
C PRO A 282 12.58 -18.76 15.54
N ASP A 283 11.64 -19.59 15.07
CA ASP A 283 10.20 -19.40 15.26
C ASP A 283 9.59 -18.16 14.61
N MET A 284 10.37 -17.33 13.93
CA MET A 284 9.86 -16.29 13.07
C MET A 284 9.40 -16.93 11.75
N GLY A 285 8.17 -16.70 11.35
CA GLY A 285 7.58 -17.25 10.14
C GLY A 285 8.42 -16.99 8.88
N ARG A 286 7.96 -16.13 7.99
CA ARG A 286 8.73 -15.77 6.80
C ARG A 286 9.85 -14.80 7.17
N GLN A 287 11.10 -15.23 7.02
CA GLN A 287 12.29 -14.42 7.32
C GLN A 287 12.85 -13.70 6.10
N ILE A 288 12.64 -14.26 4.91
CA ILE A 288 13.12 -13.75 3.62
C ILE A 288 11.99 -13.85 2.61
N TRP A 289 11.82 -12.82 1.80
CA TRP A 289 10.84 -12.81 0.70
C TRP A 289 11.34 -11.95 -0.46
N GLU A 290 10.71 -12.10 -1.61
CA GLU A 290 11.01 -11.32 -2.79
C GLU A 290 10.02 -10.18 -2.95
N ILE A 291 10.52 -9.05 -3.42
CA ILE A 291 9.80 -7.82 -3.73
C ILE A 291 9.79 -7.63 -5.23
N GLY A 292 8.62 -7.43 -5.79
CA GLY A 292 8.39 -7.19 -7.21
C GLY A 292 7.41 -6.04 -7.44
N MET A 293 6.75 -6.12 -8.58
CA MET A 293 5.81 -5.14 -9.08
C MET A 293 4.43 -5.75 -9.31
N ALA A 294 3.41 -4.91 -9.43
CA ALA A 294 2.06 -5.34 -9.79
C ALA A 294 1.43 -4.44 -10.86
N VAL A 295 0.73 -5.05 -11.82
CA VAL A 295 -0.09 -4.37 -12.82
C VAL A 295 -1.51 -4.95 -12.81
N HIS A 296 -2.45 -4.24 -13.45
CA HIS A 296 -3.76 -4.81 -13.73
C HIS A 296 -3.64 -6.04 -14.64
N GLU A 297 -4.47 -7.05 -14.44
CA GLU A 297 -4.40 -8.34 -15.14
C GLU A 297 -4.52 -8.23 -16.68
N THR A 298 -5.19 -7.19 -17.18
CA THR A 298 -5.29 -6.91 -18.62
C THR A 298 -4.03 -6.26 -19.19
N ASN A 299 -3.08 -5.82 -18.37
CA ASN A 299 -1.92 -5.02 -18.78
C ASN A 299 -0.60 -5.82 -18.76
N ARG A 300 -0.68 -7.10 -19.14
CA ARG A 300 0.48 -8.02 -19.17
C ARG A 300 1.58 -7.56 -20.13
N GLN A 301 1.21 -6.86 -21.21
CA GLN A 301 2.18 -6.33 -22.16
C GLN A 301 3.10 -5.29 -21.50
N LEU A 302 2.54 -4.40 -20.66
CA LEU A 302 3.34 -3.48 -19.85
C LEU A 302 4.24 -4.26 -18.88
N ALA A 303 3.72 -5.30 -18.22
CA ALA A 303 4.50 -6.13 -17.31
C ALA A 303 5.74 -6.72 -18.00
N TYR A 304 5.59 -7.31 -19.18
CA TYR A 304 6.72 -7.85 -19.94
C TYR A 304 7.74 -6.77 -20.35
N ALA A 305 7.26 -5.59 -20.76
CA ALA A 305 8.15 -4.49 -21.15
C ALA A 305 8.94 -3.94 -19.95
N LEU A 306 8.33 -3.85 -18.78
CA LEU A 306 9.00 -3.44 -17.55
C LEU A 306 9.97 -4.51 -17.04
N GLU A 307 9.60 -5.78 -17.13
CA GLU A 307 10.46 -6.90 -16.72
C GLU A 307 11.74 -6.98 -17.56
N GLU A 308 11.64 -6.76 -18.88
CA GLU A 308 12.81 -6.68 -19.76
C GLU A 308 13.78 -5.56 -19.33
N GLN A 309 13.25 -4.35 -19.00
CA GLN A 309 14.09 -3.26 -18.51
C GLN A 309 14.72 -3.59 -17.17
N LEU A 310 13.94 -4.18 -16.26
CA LEU A 310 14.43 -4.60 -14.95
C LEU A 310 15.53 -5.66 -15.06
N GLU A 311 15.35 -6.67 -15.90
CA GLU A 311 16.32 -7.72 -16.13
C GLU A 311 17.66 -7.14 -16.62
N ASN A 312 17.61 -6.21 -17.56
CA ASN A 312 18.80 -5.51 -18.04
C ASN A 312 19.52 -4.80 -16.88
N MET A 313 18.78 -4.11 -15.98
CA MET A 313 19.36 -3.42 -14.83
C MET A 313 19.97 -4.38 -13.79
N ILE A 314 19.41 -5.58 -13.64
CA ILE A 314 19.96 -6.61 -12.75
C ILE A 314 21.25 -7.20 -13.35
N LEU A 315 21.23 -7.52 -14.65
CA LEU A 315 22.35 -8.16 -15.33
C LEU A 315 23.57 -7.24 -15.51
N ASP A 316 23.34 -5.96 -15.81
CA ASP A 316 24.42 -4.98 -15.96
C ASP A 316 24.90 -4.39 -14.61
N GLY A 317 24.25 -4.76 -13.51
CA GLY A 317 24.56 -4.31 -12.14
C GLY A 317 24.16 -2.86 -11.84
N SER A 318 23.41 -2.18 -12.70
CA SER A 318 22.95 -0.80 -12.43
C SER A 318 21.98 -0.75 -11.25
N LEU A 319 21.15 -1.79 -11.06
CA LEU A 319 20.28 -1.89 -9.90
C LEU A 319 21.09 -2.05 -8.59
N GLU A 320 22.13 -2.87 -8.57
CA GLU A 320 23.02 -3.01 -7.42
C GLU A 320 23.72 -1.68 -7.08
N ARG A 321 24.23 -0.98 -8.10
CA ARG A 321 24.81 0.37 -7.92
C ARG A 321 23.79 1.38 -7.41
N LEU A 322 22.53 1.26 -7.81
CA LEU A 322 21.45 2.11 -7.31
C LEU A 322 21.26 1.92 -5.79
N TYR A 323 21.15 0.66 -5.33
CA TYR A 323 21.05 0.34 -3.90
C TYR A 323 22.26 0.83 -3.10
N ALA A 324 23.46 0.62 -3.63
CA ALA A 324 24.70 1.05 -2.99
C ALA A 324 24.76 2.57 -2.72
N ARG A 325 24.15 3.42 -3.57
CA ARG A 325 24.07 4.87 -3.35
C ARG A 325 23.31 5.26 -2.09
N TYR A 326 22.44 4.39 -1.62
CA TYR A 326 21.67 4.56 -0.38
C TYR A 326 22.28 3.78 0.79
N GLY A 327 23.48 3.22 0.62
CA GLY A 327 24.13 2.38 1.63
C GLY A 327 23.47 1.00 1.81
N LEU A 328 22.60 0.58 0.89
CA LEU A 328 21.88 -0.67 1.00
C LEU A 328 22.67 -1.83 0.39
N ARG A 329 22.64 -2.97 1.05
CA ARG A 329 23.14 -4.23 0.51
C ARG A 329 22.09 -4.84 -0.41
N TYR A 330 22.39 -4.87 -1.69
CA TYR A 330 21.50 -5.47 -2.68
C TYR A 330 21.56 -7.01 -2.62
N GLU A 331 20.43 -7.67 -2.56
CA GLU A 331 20.32 -9.10 -2.68
C GLU A 331 19.41 -9.45 -3.87
N LYS A 332 20.00 -10.13 -4.86
CA LYS A 332 19.29 -10.52 -6.08
C LYS A 332 18.15 -11.48 -5.77
N PRO A 333 17.02 -11.38 -6.49
CA PRO A 333 16.00 -12.42 -6.50
C PRO A 333 16.57 -13.79 -6.87
N GLU A 334 15.92 -14.86 -6.43
CA GLU A 334 16.41 -16.23 -6.59
C GLU A 334 16.63 -16.61 -8.06
N GLN A 335 15.75 -16.15 -8.94
CA GLN A 335 15.85 -16.43 -10.36
C GLN A 335 17.08 -15.81 -11.06
N TYR A 336 17.80 -14.87 -10.42
CA TYR A 336 18.99 -14.19 -10.96
C TYR A 336 20.29 -14.53 -10.18
N GLN A 337 20.25 -15.52 -9.28
CA GLN A 337 21.39 -15.99 -8.48
C GLN A 337 22.27 -17.00 -9.21
#